data_7fd715ed6bafaaa21043ba57ee008466
#
_entry.id   7fd715ed6bafaaa21043ba57ee008466
#
_cell.length_a   1.000
_cell.length_b   1.000
_cell.length_c   1.000
_cell.angle_alpha   90.00
_cell.angle_beta   90.00
_cell.angle_gamma   90.00
#
_symmetry.space_group_name_H-M   'P 1'
#
loop_
_entity.id
_entity.type
_entity.pdbx_description
1 polymer ?
#
loop_
_entity_poly.entity_id
_entity_poly.type
_entity_poly.pdbx_seq_one_letter_code
_entity_poly.pdbx_strand_id
1 'polypeptide(L)'
;MLGELLRIREGGMVELLGSRDKVTPFRVTRNRMREKMNSQNDSKVSPLSTPISRRGALCALATLTLGFIPATAVAASGVRVLKNGRIEVTLSKNPALKQVGGVVRIDNANGRSIALVRTASGKNGFVALDLRCTHEGVTVRQESDTWVCPEHGAKFALAGDVEIGPAKTPLRKFRVQATSKVVTIS
;
A
#
# COMPACT_ATOMS: atom_id res chain seq x y z
N MET A 1 11.78 33.07 -52.24
CA MET A 1 12.85 32.08 -52.41
C MET A 1 12.46 30.91 -51.52
N LEU A 2 11.95 29.87 -52.18
CA LEU A 2 12.30 28.47 -52.13
C LEU A 2 12.30 27.91 -50.67
N GLY A 3 11.36 27.18 -50.16
CA GLY A 3 10.66 26.04 -50.79
C GLY A 3 11.46 24.78 -50.56
N GLU A 4 11.20 24.02 -49.48
CA GLU A 4 11.60 22.64 -49.47
C GLU A 4 10.53 21.78 -48.76
N LEU A 5 9.83 21.06 -49.61
CA LEU A 5 8.86 20.02 -49.32
C LEU A 5 9.61 18.78 -48.82
N LEU A 6 9.35 18.35 -47.60
CA LEU A 6 9.76 17.01 -47.18
C LEU A 6 8.67 16.00 -47.54
N ARG A 7 8.97 15.21 -48.55
CA ARG A 7 8.19 14.06 -49.04
C ARG A 7 8.19 12.94 -48.01
N ILE A 8 7.01 12.58 -47.60
CA ILE A 8 6.78 11.30 -46.91
C ILE A 8 6.89 10.19 -47.93
N ARG A 9 7.81 9.28 -47.74
CA ARG A 9 7.94 8.04 -48.50
C ARG A 9 7.26 6.92 -47.73
N GLU A 10 6.18 6.44 -48.30
CA GLU A 10 5.54 5.19 -47.94
C GLU A 10 6.41 4.01 -48.36
N GLY A 11 6.35 2.92 -47.55
CA GLY A 11 6.74 1.57 -47.99
C GLY A 11 8.06 1.06 -47.46
N GLY A 12 7.96 0.20 -46.44
CA GLY A 12 9.08 -0.59 -45.95
C GLY A 12 8.54 -1.73 -45.08
N MET A 13 7.97 -2.74 -45.75
CA MET A 13 7.63 -4.03 -45.13
C MET A 13 8.94 -4.74 -44.78
N VAL A 14 9.22 -4.89 -43.50
CA VAL A 14 10.32 -5.72 -42.98
C VAL A 14 9.77 -7.10 -42.67
N GLU A 15 10.02 -7.99 -43.61
CA GLU A 15 9.86 -9.43 -43.44
C GLU A 15 10.91 -9.94 -42.47
N LEU A 16 10.51 -10.39 -41.31
CA LEU A 16 11.37 -11.14 -40.41
C LEU A 16 11.26 -12.63 -40.74
N LEU A 17 12.22 -13.11 -41.44
CA LEU A 17 12.51 -14.52 -41.70
C LEU A 17 12.75 -15.28 -40.39
N GLY A 18 12.13 -16.43 -40.33
CA GLY A 18 12.03 -17.38 -39.27
C GLY A 18 13.33 -17.75 -38.55
N SER A 19 13.15 -17.93 -37.25
CA SER A 19 13.95 -18.85 -36.47
C SER A 19 13.01 -19.88 -35.85
N ARG A 20 13.10 -21.09 -36.36
CA ARG A 20 12.48 -22.30 -35.80
C ARG A 20 13.30 -22.71 -34.58
N ASP A 21 12.93 -22.30 -33.41
CA ASP A 21 13.45 -22.89 -32.19
C ASP A 21 12.54 -24.00 -31.72
N LYS A 22 13.16 -25.18 -31.66
CA LYS A 22 12.62 -26.48 -31.32
C LYS A 22 12.03 -26.47 -29.92
N VAL A 23 10.72 -26.65 -29.82
CA VAL A 23 10.04 -26.94 -28.57
C VAL A 23 10.41 -28.37 -28.16
N THR A 24 11.24 -28.52 -27.16
CA THR A 24 11.49 -29.81 -26.49
C THR A 24 10.37 -30.07 -25.48
N PRO A 25 9.71 -31.23 -25.49
CA PRO A 25 8.69 -31.51 -24.50
C PRO A 25 9.33 -31.82 -23.15
N PHE A 26 8.95 -31.07 -22.12
CA PHE A 26 9.32 -31.31 -20.74
C PHE A 26 8.69 -32.63 -20.26
N ARG A 27 9.53 -33.62 -20.08
CA ARG A 27 9.18 -34.97 -19.62
C ARG A 27 8.94 -34.92 -18.10
N VAL A 28 7.68 -34.96 -17.68
CA VAL A 28 7.31 -35.12 -16.26
C VAL A 28 7.63 -36.55 -15.84
N THR A 29 8.72 -36.70 -15.11
CA THR A 29 9.03 -37.98 -14.43
C THR A 29 8.19 -38.05 -13.15
N ARG A 30 7.21 -38.90 -13.20
CA ARG A 30 6.38 -39.30 -12.06
C ARG A 30 7.24 -40.15 -11.11
N ASN A 31 7.79 -39.54 -10.09
CA ASN A 31 8.53 -40.28 -9.05
C ASN A 31 7.54 -40.80 -8.00
N ARG A 32 7.26 -42.07 -8.16
CA ARG A 32 6.49 -42.90 -7.26
C ARG A 32 7.41 -43.28 -6.10
N MET A 33 7.36 -42.57 -5.00
CA MET A 33 7.97 -43.05 -3.77
C MET A 33 6.93 -43.64 -2.85
N ARG A 34 7.11 -44.89 -2.76
CA ARG A 34 6.58 -45.99 -1.97
C ARG A 34 6.57 -45.64 -0.49
N GLU A 35 5.42 -45.75 0.12
CA GLU A 35 5.21 -45.86 1.56
C GLU A 35 6.13 -46.94 2.13
N LYS A 36 6.91 -46.58 3.12
CA LYS A 36 7.38 -47.53 4.13
C LYS A 36 6.85 -47.05 5.48
N MET A 37 5.79 -47.70 5.89
CA MET A 37 5.40 -47.79 7.29
C MET A 37 6.61 -48.37 8.03
N ASN A 38 7.08 -47.70 9.04
CA ASN A 38 7.85 -48.35 10.08
C ASN A 38 7.28 -47.92 11.42
N SER A 39 6.82 -48.95 12.08
CA SER A 39 6.23 -49.02 13.40
C SER A 39 7.25 -48.79 14.49
N GLN A 40 6.78 -48.27 15.61
CA GLN A 40 7.31 -48.42 16.97
C GLN A 40 8.54 -47.58 17.35
N ASN A 41 8.30 -46.57 18.19
CA ASN A 41 9.00 -46.54 19.49
C ASN A 41 8.11 -45.78 20.51
N ASP A 42 7.48 -46.57 21.35
CA ASP A 42 6.93 -46.12 22.64
C ASP A 42 8.12 -45.71 23.53
N SER A 43 8.22 -44.41 23.73
CA SER A 43 9.07 -43.89 24.80
C SER A 43 8.18 -43.15 25.78
N LYS A 44 7.86 -43.85 26.86
CA LYS A 44 7.31 -43.31 28.09
C LYS A 44 8.03 -42.04 28.49
N VAL A 45 7.41 -40.90 28.34
CA VAL A 45 7.86 -39.65 28.97
C VAL A 45 6.94 -39.39 30.16
N SER A 46 7.50 -39.55 31.33
CA SER A 46 6.86 -39.21 32.63
C SER A 46 6.60 -37.71 32.69
N PRO A 47 5.47 -37.26 33.25
CA PRO A 47 5.22 -35.84 33.42
C PRO A 47 6.02 -35.33 34.62
N LEU A 48 7.14 -34.65 34.38
CA LEU A 48 7.78 -33.84 35.42
C LEU A 48 6.95 -32.57 35.60
N SER A 49 6.07 -32.62 36.60
CA SER A 49 5.37 -31.46 37.12
C SER A 49 6.34 -30.60 37.93
N THR A 50 6.99 -29.65 37.28
CA THR A 50 7.69 -28.56 37.97
C THR A 50 6.70 -27.41 38.19
N PRO A 51 6.52 -26.91 39.43
CA PRO A 51 5.66 -25.77 39.67
C PRO A 51 6.28 -24.49 39.06
N ILE A 52 5.63 -23.93 38.05
CA ILE A 52 6.02 -22.66 37.45
C ILE A 52 5.70 -21.54 38.45
N SER A 53 6.77 -21.00 39.06
CA SER A 53 6.68 -19.83 39.91
C SER A 53 6.19 -18.62 39.11
N ARG A 54 5.14 -17.94 39.61
CA ARG A 54 4.47 -16.78 39.00
C ARG A 54 5.35 -15.52 38.87
N ARG A 55 6.65 -15.59 39.12
CA ARG A 55 7.58 -14.44 39.07
C ARG A 55 8.59 -14.50 37.96
N GLY A 56 8.55 -15.49 37.05
CA GLY A 56 9.54 -15.70 35.98
C GLY A 56 9.04 -15.47 34.55
N ALA A 57 7.81 -14.97 34.33
CA ALA A 57 7.21 -14.93 32.99
C ALA A 57 7.32 -13.57 32.28
N LEU A 58 8.31 -12.74 32.59
CA LEU A 58 8.47 -11.43 31.95
C LEU A 58 9.81 -11.25 31.20
N CYS A 59 10.45 -12.31 30.78
CA CYS A 59 11.62 -12.21 29.93
C CYS A 59 11.54 -13.23 28.81
N ALA A 60 11.26 -12.77 27.64
CA ALA A 60 11.62 -13.26 26.32
C ALA A 60 10.42 -13.28 25.38
N LEU A 61 10.33 -12.27 24.57
CA LEU A 61 9.89 -12.36 23.16
C LEU A 61 10.15 -11.01 22.49
N ALA A 62 11.41 -10.57 22.53
CA ALA A 62 11.90 -9.61 21.52
C ALA A 62 12.40 -10.42 20.32
N THR A 63 11.49 -11.14 19.65
CA THR A 63 11.75 -11.55 18.28
C THR A 63 11.59 -10.32 17.41
N LEU A 64 12.73 -9.76 16.99
CA LEU A 64 12.80 -8.84 15.87
C LEU A 64 12.33 -9.58 14.61
N THR A 65 11.02 -9.70 14.45
CA THR A 65 10.45 -9.92 13.14
C THR A 65 10.58 -8.59 12.42
N LEU A 66 11.58 -8.47 11.54
CA LEU A 66 11.54 -7.56 10.40
C LEU A 66 10.37 -8.01 9.50
N GLY A 67 9.17 -7.98 10.08
CA GLY A 67 7.94 -8.26 9.40
C GLY A 67 7.61 -7.05 8.53
N PHE A 68 7.40 -7.29 7.28
CA PHE A 68 6.69 -6.45 6.34
C PHE A 68 5.44 -5.94 7.06
N ILE A 69 5.48 -4.72 7.59
CA ILE A 69 4.31 -4.07 8.15
C ILE A 69 3.49 -3.64 6.93
N PRO A 70 2.30 -4.22 6.69
CA PRO A 70 1.44 -3.69 5.64
C PRO A 70 1.25 -2.20 5.93
N ALA A 71 1.38 -1.37 4.90
CA ALA A 71 1.23 0.08 5.01
C ALA A 71 -0.23 0.42 5.34
N THR A 72 -0.62 0.19 6.60
CA THR A 72 -1.91 0.65 7.12
C THR A 72 -1.77 2.10 7.53
N ALA A 73 -2.81 2.90 7.27
CA ALA A 73 -2.84 4.30 7.67
C ALA A 73 -2.66 4.40 9.20
N VAL A 74 -1.62 5.08 9.60
CA VAL A 74 -1.36 5.38 11.01
C VAL A 74 -2.19 6.61 11.39
N ALA A 75 -2.79 6.60 12.58
CA ALA A 75 -3.46 7.80 13.11
C ALA A 75 -2.45 8.95 13.22
N ALA A 76 -2.84 10.13 12.73
CA ALA A 76 -1.97 11.29 12.72
C ALA A 76 -1.63 11.76 14.13
N SER A 77 -0.38 12.03 14.37
CA SER A 77 0.13 12.67 15.59
C SER A 77 0.56 14.11 15.31
N GLY A 78 0.43 15.01 16.30
CA GLY A 78 0.83 16.39 16.12
C GLY A 78 0.02 17.15 15.06
N VAL A 79 -1.27 16.86 14.99
CA VAL A 79 -2.24 17.57 14.15
C VAL A 79 -2.82 18.75 14.91
N ARG A 80 -2.94 19.88 14.24
CA ARG A 80 -3.58 21.09 14.76
C ARG A 80 -4.60 21.59 13.75
N VAL A 81 -5.84 21.70 14.16
CA VAL A 81 -6.87 22.39 13.38
C VAL A 81 -6.88 23.85 13.78
N LEU A 82 -6.65 24.73 12.82
CA LEU A 82 -6.60 26.17 13.03
C LEU A 82 -8.01 26.78 12.97
N LYS A 83 -8.20 27.95 13.56
CA LYS A 83 -9.48 28.67 13.58
C LYS A 83 -10.02 28.99 12.17
N ASN A 84 -9.14 29.09 11.17
CA ASN A 84 -9.51 29.31 9.76
C ASN A 84 -9.82 28.01 9.00
N GLY A 85 -9.98 26.88 9.69
CA GLY A 85 -10.28 25.57 9.10
C GLY A 85 -9.09 24.86 8.46
N ARG A 86 -7.90 25.46 8.43
CA ARG A 86 -6.68 24.81 7.96
C ARG A 86 -6.21 23.76 8.95
N ILE A 87 -5.58 22.71 8.44
CA ILE A 87 -5.06 21.61 9.24
C ILE A 87 -3.54 21.59 9.07
N GLU A 88 -2.81 21.64 10.17
CA GLU A 88 -1.36 21.50 10.20
C GLU A 88 -0.96 20.12 10.72
N VAL A 89 -0.07 19.45 9.99
CA VAL A 89 0.47 18.14 10.34
C VAL A 89 1.98 18.26 10.52
N THR A 90 2.47 17.97 11.72
CA THR A 90 3.91 18.02 12.04
C THR A 90 4.61 16.78 11.51
N LEU A 91 5.55 16.93 10.57
CA LEU A 91 6.24 15.82 9.92
C LEU A 91 7.11 14.99 10.87
N SER A 92 7.77 15.61 11.85
CA SER A 92 8.60 14.89 12.82
C SER A 92 7.82 13.90 13.69
N LYS A 93 6.52 14.15 13.90
CA LYS A 93 5.63 13.27 14.66
C LYS A 93 4.96 12.18 13.82
N ASN A 94 5.15 12.21 12.50
CA ASN A 94 4.52 11.30 11.55
C ASN A 94 5.59 10.64 10.65
N PRO A 95 6.35 9.68 11.17
CA PRO A 95 7.47 9.06 10.47
C PRO A 95 7.05 8.33 9.18
N ALA A 96 5.81 7.85 9.07
CA ALA A 96 5.27 7.26 7.85
C ALA A 96 5.40 8.20 6.65
N LEU A 97 5.24 9.52 6.83
CA LEU A 97 5.35 10.51 5.77
C LEU A 97 6.79 10.80 5.29
N LYS A 98 7.80 10.15 5.84
CA LYS A 98 9.18 10.23 5.35
C LYS A 98 9.41 9.42 4.07
N GLN A 99 8.60 8.38 3.86
CA GLN A 99 8.71 7.46 2.73
C GLN A 99 7.56 7.68 1.75
N VAL A 100 7.84 7.51 0.45
CA VAL A 100 6.81 7.47 -0.59
C VAL A 100 5.89 6.27 -0.33
N GLY A 101 4.59 6.45 -0.50
CA GLY A 101 3.57 5.49 -0.11
C GLY A 101 3.12 5.62 1.35
N GLY A 102 3.82 6.41 2.17
CA GLY A 102 3.42 6.64 3.55
C GLY A 102 2.10 7.40 3.67
N VAL A 103 1.24 6.94 4.58
CA VAL A 103 -0.11 7.47 4.80
C VAL A 103 -0.30 7.81 6.26
N VAL A 104 -0.92 8.95 6.50
CA VAL A 104 -1.38 9.35 7.83
C VAL A 104 -2.84 9.74 7.73
N ARG A 105 -3.68 9.12 8.56
CA ARG A 105 -5.12 9.38 8.62
C ARG A 105 -5.41 10.40 9.73
N ILE A 106 -6.26 11.36 9.42
CA ILE A 106 -6.71 12.44 10.29
C ILE A 106 -8.23 12.33 10.37
N ASP A 107 -8.74 11.85 11.50
CA ASP A 107 -10.17 11.74 11.72
C ASP A 107 -10.73 12.98 12.41
N ASN A 108 -12.01 13.27 12.16
CA ASN A 108 -12.74 14.39 12.73
C ASN A 108 -12.14 15.79 12.47
N ALA A 109 -11.35 15.93 11.42
CA ALA A 109 -10.84 17.23 11.00
C ALA A 109 -11.97 18.00 10.30
N ASN A 110 -12.56 18.97 10.97
CA ASN A 110 -13.75 19.72 10.49
C ASN A 110 -14.92 18.77 10.08
N GLY A 111 -15.15 17.70 10.86
CA GLY A 111 -16.22 16.73 10.59
C GLY A 111 -15.92 15.79 9.42
N ARG A 112 -14.67 15.66 8.99
CA ARG A 112 -14.24 14.79 7.88
C ARG A 112 -13.08 13.89 8.28
N SER A 113 -13.00 12.75 7.63
CA SER A 113 -11.79 11.91 7.65
C SER A 113 -10.94 12.27 6.44
N ILE A 114 -9.69 12.61 6.68
CA ILE A 114 -8.73 13.05 5.66
C ILE A 114 -7.53 12.10 5.69
N ALA A 115 -7.00 11.74 4.53
CA ALA A 115 -5.70 11.08 4.43
C ALA A 115 -4.67 12.05 3.87
N LEU A 116 -3.52 12.15 4.53
CA LEU A 116 -2.33 12.78 3.99
C LEU A 116 -1.39 11.68 3.50
N VAL A 117 -1.12 11.69 2.20
CA VAL A 117 -0.33 10.67 1.51
C VAL A 117 0.95 11.29 0.98
N ARG A 118 2.07 10.57 1.16
CA ARG A 118 3.34 10.90 0.53
C ARG A 118 3.44 10.23 -0.83
N THR A 119 3.22 10.97 -1.91
CA THR A 119 3.19 10.43 -3.28
C THR A 119 4.52 10.54 -4.02
N ALA A 120 5.38 11.48 -3.61
CA ALA A 120 6.70 11.67 -4.22
C ALA A 120 7.69 12.29 -3.23
N SER A 121 8.96 12.29 -3.56
CA SER A 121 10.00 12.99 -2.80
C SER A 121 9.88 14.51 -2.95
N GLY A 122 10.45 15.26 -2.01
CA GLY A 122 10.45 16.73 -2.04
C GLY A 122 9.19 17.36 -1.43
N LYS A 123 9.15 18.69 -1.37
CA LYS A 123 8.08 19.45 -0.71
C LYS A 123 6.70 19.28 -1.36
N ASN A 124 6.65 19.09 -2.67
CA ASN A 124 5.40 18.96 -3.45
C ASN A 124 4.88 17.51 -3.53
N GLY A 125 5.55 16.56 -2.86
CA GLY A 125 5.21 15.14 -2.92
C GLY A 125 4.13 14.72 -1.90
N PHE A 126 3.16 15.57 -1.60
CA PHE A 126 2.05 15.25 -0.71
C PHE A 126 0.71 15.49 -1.39
N VAL A 127 -0.24 14.59 -1.12
CA VAL A 127 -1.64 14.73 -1.49
C VAL A 127 -2.49 14.56 -0.24
N ALA A 128 -3.47 15.42 -0.05
CA ALA A 128 -4.48 15.27 0.99
C ALA A 128 -5.83 14.94 0.35
N LEU A 129 -6.45 13.86 0.83
CA LEU A 129 -7.69 13.30 0.28
C LEU A 129 -8.82 13.39 1.29
N ASP A 130 -10.00 13.80 0.86
CA ASP A 130 -11.25 13.54 1.58
C ASP A 130 -11.58 12.06 1.42
N LEU A 131 -11.66 11.32 2.51
CA LEU A 131 -11.93 9.89 2.49
C LEU A 131 -13.40 9.52 2.25
N ARG A 132 -14.23 10.46 1.84
CA ARG A 132 -15.61 10.17 1.45
C ARG A 132 -15.66 9.67 0.02
N CYS A 133 -16.17 8.45 -0.15
CA CYS A 133 -16.39 7.83 -1.46
C CYS A 133 -17.22 8.76 -2.36
N THR A 134 -16.77 8.97 -3.59
CA THR A 134 -17.43 9.85 -4.54
C THR A 134 -18.68 9.24 -5.19
N HIS A 135 -19.02 7.98 -4.85
CA HIS A 135 -20.28 7.35 -5.20
C HIS A 135 -21.41 7.82 -4.27
N GLU A 136 -21.31 7.54 -2.97
CA GLU A 136 -22.39 7.82 -1.99
C GLU A 136 -21.90 8.43 -0.66
N GLY A 137 -20.66 8.90 -0.60
CA GLY A 137 -20.15 9.61 0.56
C GLY A 137 -19.70 8.75 1.74
N VAL A 138 -19.76 7.43 1.64
CA VAL A 138 -19.29 6.51 2.68
C VAL A 138 -17.77 6.64 2.83
N THR A 139 -17.27 6.61 4.07
CA THR A 139 -15.84 6.73 4.33
C THR A 139 -15.09 5.49 3.85
N VAL A 140 -14.15 5.67 2.91
CA VAL A 140 -13.29 4.61 2.40
C VAL A 140 -12.26 4.18 3.43
N ARG A 141 -11.82 2.93 3.34
CA ARG A 141 -10.78 2.33 4.19
C ARG A 141 -9.52 2.07 3.38
N GLN A 142 -8.38 2.17 4.01
CA GLN A 142 -7.14 1.76 3.36
C GLN A 142 -7.01 0.24 3.41
N GLU A 143 -6.75 -0.36 2.26
CA GLU A 143 -6.39 -1.77 2.09
C GLU A 143 -5.10 -1.81 1.26
N SER A 144 -3.99 -2.09 1.92
CA SER A 144 -2.64 -2.02 1.32
C SER A 144 -2.34 -0.64 0.72
N ASP A 145 -2.19 -0.54 -0.57
CA ASP A 145 -1.88 0.67 -1.35
C ASP A 145 -3.10 1.28 -2.05
N THR A 146 -4.32 0.87 -1.68
CA THR A 146 -5.58 1.35 -2.25
C THR A 146 -6.55 1.83 -1.17
N TRP A 147 -7.55 2.61 -1.60
CA TRP A 147 -8.71 2.97 -0.78
C TRP A 147 -9.91 2.17 -1.26
N VAL A 148 -10.60 1.48 -0.37
CA VAL A 148 -11.76 0.65 -0.69
C VAL A 148 -12.99 1.18 0.01
N CYS A 149 -14.07 1.35 -0.74
CA CYS A 149 -15.38 1.69 -0.18
C CYS A 149 -16.06 0.41 0.32
N PRO A 150 -16.38 0.30 1.62
CA PRO A 150 -16.95 -0.93 2.17
C PRO A 150 -18.39 -1.19 1.70
N GLU A 151 -19.09 -0.17 1.20
CA GLU A 151 -20.50 -0.28 0.81
C GLU A 151 -20.66 -0.98 -0.55
N HIS A 152 -20.01 -0.47 -1.59
CA HIS A 152 -20.18 -0.97 -2.96
C HIS A 152 -18.88 -1.37 -3.65
N GLY A 153 -17.78 -1.50 -2.90
CA GLY A 153 -16.51 -2.00 -3.42
C GLY A 153 -15.76 -1.08 -4.39
N ALA A 154 -16.14 0.20 -4.48
CA ALA A 154 -15.36 1.16 -5.27
C ALA A 154 -13.92 1.22 -4.75
N LYS A 155 -12.94 1.17 -5.66
CA LYS A 155 -11.51 1.24 -5.32
C LYS A 155 -10.85 2.47 -5.93
N PHE A 156 -9.94 3.04 -5.17
CA PHE A 156 -9.17 4.20 -5.57
C PHE A 156 -7.69 3.93 -5.29
N ALA A 157 -6.84 4.38 -6.16
CA ALA A 157 -5.39 4.41 -5.95
C ALA A 157 -5.05 5.20 -4.70
N LEU A 158 -3.86 5.00 -4.16
CA LEU A 158 -3.38 5.72 -2.97
C LEU A 158 -3.41 7.24 -3.16
N ALA A 159 -3.21 7.74 -4.40
CA ALA A 159 -3.30 9.15 -4.77
C ALA A 159 -4.75 9.65 -4.98
N GLY A 160 -5.75 8.77 -4.86
CA GLY A 160 -7.18 9.07 -4.91
C GLY A 160 -7.85 8.89 -6.27
N ASP A 161 -7.14 8.44 -7.29
CA ASP A 161 -7.69 8.22 -8.63
C ASP A 161 -8.53 6.93 -8.64
N VAL A 162 -9.62 6.90 -9.45
CA VAL A 162 -10.51 5.73 -9.50
C VAL A 162 -9.83 4.55 -10.20
N GLU A 163 -9.87 3.38 -9.59
CA GLU A 163 -9.41 2.11 -10.17
C GLU A 163 -10.57 1.19 -10.51
N ILE A 164 -11.56 1.09 -9.60
CA ILE A 164 -12.73 0.23 -9.77
C ILE A 164 -13.97 1.01 -9.36
N GLY A 165 -15.01 0.97 -10.23
CA GLY A 165 -16.33 1.54 -9.94
C GLY A 165 -17.03 0.85 -8.74
N PRO A 166 -18.21 1.38 -8.36
CA PRO A 166 -19.12 2.28 -9.12
C PRO A 166 -18.79 3.78 -9.08
N ALA A 167 -17.85 4.23 -8.26
CA ALA A 167 -17.42 5.63 -8.28
C ALA A 167 -16.87 6.01 -9.67
N LYS A 168 -17.27 7.19 -10.18
CA LYS A 168 -16.89 7.70 -11.51
C LYS A 168 -15.85 8.82 -11.45
N THR A 169 -15.62 9.38 -10.28
CA THR A 169 -14.70 10.52 -10.10
C THR A 169 -13.70 10.21 -8.98
N PRO A 170 -12.47 10.74 -9.05
CA PRO A 170 -11.48 10.53 -8.02
C PRO A 170 -11.92 11.09 -6.66
N LEU A 171 -11.28 10.64 -5.59
CA LEU A 171 -11.45 11.23 -4.26
C LEU A 171 -11.10 12.71 -4.30
N ARG A 172 -11.87 13.53 -3.58
CA ARG A 172 -11.63 14.97 -3.51
C ARG A 172 -10.25 15.25 -2.91
N LYS A 173 -9.46 16.06 -3.59
CA LYS A 173 -8.14 16.50 -3.15
C LYS A 173 -8.25 17.88 -2.50
N PHE A 174 -7.58 18.06 -1.37
CA PHE A 174 -7.39 19.36 -0.73
C PHE A 174 -6.10 20.01 -1.22
N ARG A 175 -6.02 21.32 -1.13
CA ARG A 175 -4.78 22.05 -1.38
C ARG A 175 -3.78 21.74 -0.26
N VAL A 176 -2.53 21.43 -0.63
CA VAL A 176 -1.45 21.11 0.28
C VAL A 176 -0.30 22.09 0.08
N GLN A 177 0.24 22.59 1.19
CA GLN A 177 1.47 23.37 1.23
C GLN A 177 2.40 22.73 2.25
N ALA A 178 3.62 22.36 1.86
CA ALA A 178 4.56 21.69 2.74
C ALA A 178 5.85 22.50 2.91
N THR A 179 6.30 22.53 4.15
CA THR A 179 7.64 22.98 4.55
C THR A 179 8.48 21.76 4.94
N SER A 180 9.71 21.96 5.39
CA SER A 180 10.53 20.88 5.94
C SER A 180 10.01 20.31 7.28
N LYS A 181 9.11 21.02 7.97
CA LYS A 181 8.63 20.66 9.32
C LYS A 181 7.14 20.34 9.37
N VAL A 182 6.33 21.00 8.55
CA VAL A 182 4.88 21.00 8.65
C VAL A 182 4.26 20.92 7.27
N VAL A 183 3.18 20.15 7.15
CA VAL A 183 2.27 20.14 5.99
C VAL A 183 0.98 20.83 6.39
N THR A 184 0.55 21.83 5.62
CA THR A 184 -0.71 22.55 5.79
C THR A 184 -1.69 22.12 4.72
N ILE A 185 -2.91 21.73 5.13
CA ILE A 185 -4.05 21.31 4.29
C ILE A 185 -5.11 22.40 4.36
N SER A 186 -5.67 22.80 3.22
CA SER A 186 -6.70 23.86 3.12
C SER A 186 -7.74 23.57 2.03
#